data_7de4584450a9e0ef0332deb94278fd6f
#
_entry.id   7de4584450a9e0ef0332deb94278fd6f
#
_cell.length_a   1.000
_cell.length_b   1.000
_cell.length_c   1.000
_cell.angle_alpha   90.00
_cell.angle_beta   90.00
_cell.angle_gamma   90.00
#
_symmetry.space_group_name_H-M   'P 1'
#
loop_
_entity.id
_entity.type
_entity.pdbx_description
1 polymer ?
#
loop_
_entity_poly.entity_id
_entity_poly.type
_entity_poly.pdbx_seq_one_letter_code
_entity_poly.pdbx_strand_id
1 'polypeptide(L)'
;EYNNEYEEIFSIEDSSRAFEEEVLITGFGSAPTKTEGQGVVFDNASESWSARYTHDTVALAFALTEEAIEDNLYESLSKRYTKALAKSMANTKEVKGADILNNAFSSSFTGGDGQSLIATAHPLSGGGTAANRATSMADLNETSLEDALIDISNFTDDRGLIVSVQAEKM
;
A
#
# COMPACT_ATOMS: atom_id res chain seq x y z
N GLU A 1 -4.72 -18.09 18.85
CA GLU A 1 -4.69 -16.67 18.55
C GLU A 1 -4.33 -16.53 17.08
N TYR A 2 -5.06 -15.73 16.31
CA TYR A 2 -4.76 -15.52 14.91
C TYR A 2 -3.74 -14.37 14.86
N ASN A 3 -2.59 -14.61 14.29
CA ASN A 3 -1.57 -13.59 14.13
C ASN A 3 -1.85 -12.82 12.85
N ASN A 4 -1.93 -11.50 12.91
CA ASN A 4 -2.18 -10.67 11.75
C ASN A 4 -0.84 -10.37 11.05
N GLU A 5 -0.64 -10.92 9.86
CA GLU A 5 0.59 -10.75 9.08
C GLU A 5 0.57 -9.45 8.26
N TYR A 6 -0.61 -8.97 7.86
CA TYR A 6 -0.73 -7.72 7.10
C TYR A 6 -0.21 -6.49 7.86
N GLU A 7 -0.25 -6.51 9.20
CA GLU A 7 0.26 -5.42 10.05
C GLU A 7 1.79 -5.27 10.00
N GLU A 8 2.50 -6.31 9.54
CA GLU A 8 3.95 -6.23 9.33
C GLU A 8 4.35 -5.52 8.03
N ILE A 9 3.42 -5.44 7.08
CA ILE A 9 3.66 -4.91 5.73
C ILE A 9 3.01 -3.55 5.56
N PHE A 10 1.80 -3.36 6.12
CA PHE A 10 1.00 -2.15 5.95
C PHE A 10 0.95 -1.33 7.24
N SER A 11 1.05 -0.02 7.11
CA SER A 11 0.73 0.91 8.19
C SER A 11 -0.78 0.95 8.42
N ILE A 12 -1.19 0.88 9.68
CA ILE A 12 -2.60 0.88 10.06
C ILE A 12 -2.95 2.25 10.59
N GLU A 13 -3.98 2.86 10.00
CA GLU A 13 -4.51 4.15 10.41
C GLU A 13 -6.01 4.03 10.70
N ASP A 14 -6.46 4.78 11.70
CA ASP A 14 -7.88 4.86 12.06
C ASP A 14 -8.59 5.91 11.21
N SER A 15 -9.77 5.58 10.69
CA SER A 15 -10.63 6.50 9.96
C SER A 15 -12.03 6.55 10.55
N SER A 16 -12.59 7.75 10.61
CA SER A 16 -13.98 8.00 11.01
C SER A 16 -14.88 8.41 9.83
N ARG A 17 -14.37 8.38 8.60
CA ARG A 17 -15.06 8.82 7.39
C ARG A 17 -15.54 7.63 6.55
N ALA A 18 -16.37 7.89 5.55
CA ALA A 18 -16.80 6.89 4.59
C ALA A 18 -15.72 6.54 3.56
N PHE A 19 -14.80 7.43 3.31
CA PHE A 19 -13.63 7.28 2.44
C PHE A 19 -12.52 8.22 2.91
N GLU A 20 -11.28 7.88 2.63
CA GLU A 20 -10.12 8.76 2.76
C GLU A 20 -9.60 9.14 1.38
N GLU A 21 -9.08 10.35 1.27
CA GLU A 21 -8.55 10.87 0.01
C GLU A 21 -7.19 11.51 0.29
N GLU A 22 -6.19 11.02 -0.43
CA GLU A 22 -4.83 11.52 -0.36
C GLU A 22 -4.47 12.20 -1.68
N VAL A 23 -3.87 13.38 -1.57
CA VAL A 23 -3.42 14.17 -2.72
C VAL A 23 -1.90 14.20 -2.71
N LEU A 24 -1.29 13.85 -3.83
CA LEU A 24 0.14 14.02 -4.00
C LEU A 24 0.46 15.51 -4.14
N ILE A 25 1.21 16.03 -3.17
CA ILE A 25 1.77 17.39 -3.24
C ILE A 25 3.18 17.28 -3.77
N THR A 26 3.47 17.93 -4.89
CA THR A 26 4.79 17.91 -5.50
C THR A 26 5.79 18.66 -4.62
N GLY A 27 6.99 18.12 -4.47
CA GLY A 27 8.09 18.82 -3.81
C GLY A 27 8.68 19.95 -4.65
N PHE A 28 9.81 20.48 -4.19
CA PHE A 28 10.61 21.46 -4.95
C PHE A 28 11.69 20.71 -5.74
N GLY A 29 12.07 21.30 -6.90
CA GLY A 29 13.19 20.81 -7.68
C GLY A 29 14.55 21.11 -7.02
N SER A 30 15.64 20.73 -7.71
CA SER A 30 16.98 21.00 -7.23
C SER A 30 17.25 22.52 -7.16
N ALA A 31 17.72 22.98 -6.00
CA ALA A 31 18.08 24.39 -5.83
C ALA A 31 19.30 24.75 -6.68
N PRO A 32 19.20 25.76 -7.56
CA PRO A 32 20.33 26.20 -8.38
C PRO A 32 21.37 26.96 -7.54
N THR A 33 22.64 26.89 -7.96
CA THR A 33 23.69 27.71 -7.38
C THR A 33 23.45 29.18 -7.67
N LYS A 34 23.37 30.01 -6.62
CA LYS A 34 23.22 31.46 -6.74
C LYS A 34 24.58 32.14 -6.84
N THR A 35 24.79 32.93 -7.88
CA THR A 35 25.97 33.81 -8.02
C THR A 35 25.72 35.17 -7.36
N GLU A 36 26.79 35.85 -7.00
CA GLU A 36 26.71 37.17 -6.38
C GLU A 36 26.01 38.14 -7.31
N GLY A 37 25.08 38.96 -6.77
CA GLY A 37 24.30 39.94 -7.51
C GLY A 37 23.06 39.38 -8.23
N GLN A 38 22.84 38.09 -8.29
CA GLN A 38 21.61 37.49 -8.84
C GLN A 38 20.49 37.37 -7.80
N GLY A 39 19.23 37.49 -8.27
CA GLY A 39 18.04 37.21 -7.46
C GLY A 39 17.91 35.73 -7.06
N VAL A 40 17.06 35.45 -6.11
CA VAL A 40 16.66 34.09 -5.75
C VAL A 40 15.68 33.55 -6.81
N VAL A 41 15.85 32.29 -7.19
CA VAL A 41 14.89 31.58 -8.03
C VAL A 41 13.72 31.09 -7.17
N PHE A 42 12.51 31.31 -7.62
CA PHE A 42 11.30 30.83 -6.97
C PHE A 42 10.86 29.55 -7.67
N ASP A 43 10.53 28.54 -6.88
CA ASP A 43 9.88 27.31 -7.33
C ASP A 43 8.56 27.13 -6.60
N ASN A 44 7.59 26.46 -7.20
CA ASN A 44 6.25 26.28 -6.65
C ASN A 44 5.95 24.79 -6.49
N ALA A 45 5.43 24.42 -5.33
CA ALA A 45 4.76 23.15 -5.14
C ALA A 45 3.36 23.21 -5.79
N SER A 46 2.91 22.11 -6.35
CA SER A 46 1.58 21.97 -6.94
C SER A 46 0.95 20.65 -6.51
N GLU A 47 -0.37 20.59 -6.55
CA GLU A 47 -1.12 19.35 -6.38
C GLU A 47 -1.08 18.57 -7.70
N SER A 48 -0.92 17.24 -7.58
CA SER A 48 -0.93 16.32 -8.70
C SER A 48 -2.16 15.41 -8.62
N TRP A 49 -1.99 14.08 -8.72
CA TRP A 49 -3.11 13.15 -8.66
C TRP A 49 -3.56 12.88 -7.22
N SER A 50 -4.82 12.47 -7.09
CA SER A 50 -5.40 12.04 -5.82
C SER A 50 -5.74 10.55 -5.84
N ALA A 51 -5.52 9.88 -4.72
CA ALA A 51 -5.96 8.52 -4.47
C ALA A 51 -7.13 8.54 -3.47
N ARG A 52 -8.20 7.78 -3.77
CA ARG A 52 -9.34 7.64 -2.89
C ARG A 52 -9.46 6.21 -2.41
N TYR A 53 -9.51 6.04 -1.09
CA TYR A 53 -9.69 4.76 -0.41
C TYR A 53 -11.11 4.69 0.14
N THR A 54 -11.92 3.77 -0.39
CA THR A 54 -13.30 3.57 0.05
C THR A 54 -13.34 2.40 1.02
N HIS A 55 -13.98 2.60 2.17
CA HIS A 55 -14.10 1.58 3.19
C HIS A 55 -15.12 0.51 2.81
N ASP A 56 -14.75 -0.75 2.99
CA ASP A 56 -15.63 -1.90 2.85
C ASP A 56 -16.07 -2.42 4.22
N THR A 57 -17.34 -2.75 4.35
CA THR A 57 -17.84 -3.38 5.55
C THR A 57 -17.77 -4.90 5.44
N VAL A 58 -17.04 -5.53 6.33
CA VAL A 58 -16.98 -6.99 6.46
C VAL A 58 -17.85 -7.41 7.64
N ALA A 59 -18.86 -8.22 7.39
CA ALA A 59 -19.79 -8.72 8.42
C ALA A 59 -20.07 -10.20 8.19
N LEU A 60 -20.14 -10.94 9.28
CA LEU A 60 -20.55 -12.35 9.32
C LEU A 60 -21.28 -12.60 10.64
N ALA A 61 -22.36 -13.36 10.62
CA ALA A 61 -23.12 -13.71 11.79
C ALA A 61 -23.45 -15.21 11.82
N PHE A 62 -23.71 -15.74 13.00
CA PHE A 62 -24.30 -17.06 13.18
C PHE A 62 -25.51 -16.96 14.09
N ALA A 63 -26.46 -17.89 13.95
CA ALA A 63 -27.65 -18.00 14.80
C ALA A 63 -27.64 -19.35 15.50
N LEU A 64 -28.16 -19.39 16.73
CA LEU A 64 -28.45 -20.59 17.48
C LEU A 64 -29.98 -20.60 17.69
N THR A 65 -30.61 -21.77 17.53
CA THR A 65 -32.01 -21.94 17.79
C THR A 65 -32.27 -22.00 19.31
N GLU A 66 -33.44 -21.58 19.73
CA GLU A 66 -33.84 -21.61 21.14
C GLU A 66 -33.85 -23.02 21.70
N GLU A 67 -34.36 -23.99 20.94
CA GLU A 67 -34.35 -25.43 21.28
C GLU A 67 -32.92 -25.94 21.54
N ALA A 68 -32.00 -25.47 20.72
CA ALA A 68 -30.60 -25.81 20.86
C ALA A 68 -29.96 -25.24 22.14
N ILE A 69 -30.46 -24.14 22.66
CA ILE A 69 -30.03 -23.50 23.91
C ILE A 69 -30.65 -24.22 25.10
N GLU A 70 -31.95 -24.56 25.02
CA GLU A 70 -32.67 -25.23 26.10
C GLU A 70 -32.14 -26.64 26.39
N ASP A 71 -31.74 -27.40 25.37
CA ASP A 71 -31.17 -28.74 25.51
C ASP A 71 -29.77 -28.76 26.13
N ASN A 72 -29.22 -27.62 26.50
CA ASN A 72 -27.96 -27.39 27.24
C ASN A 72 -26.70 -28.07 26.65
N LEU A 73 -26.75 -28.49 25.38
CA LEU A 73 -25.64 -29.11 24.66
C LEU A 73 -24.65 -28.10 24.12
N TYR A 74 -24.87 -26.76 24.27
CA TYR A 74 -24.32 -25.72 23.43
C TYR A 74 -23.45 -24.68 24.12
N GLU A 75 -23.23 -24.72 25.43
CA GLU A 75 -22.38 -23.73 26.10
C GLU A 75 -20.94 -23.76 25.55
N SER A 76 -20.42 -24.94 25.24
CA SER A 76 -19.13 -25.12 24.59
C SER A 76 -19.18 -24.79 23.09
N LEU A 77 -20.32 -24.98 22.43
CA LEU A 77 -20.51 -24.78 21.00
C LEU A 77 -20.55 -23.28 20.66
N SER A 78 -21.26 -22.48 21.45
CA SER A 78 -21.30 -21.03 21.32
C SER A 78 -19.89 -20.42 21.35
N LYS A 79 -19.05 -20.82 22.31
CA LYS A 79 -17.65 -20.38 22.40
C LYS A 79 -16.82 -20.78 21.18
N ARG A 80 -17.05 -21.99 20.66
CA ARG A 80 -16.36 -22.47 19.45
C ARG A 80 -16.78 -21.70 18.21
N TYR A 81 -18.06 -21.42 18.04
CA TYR A 81 -18.57 -20.63 16.91
C TYR A 81 -18.08 -19.18 16.97
N THR A 82 -18.06 -18.56 18.15
CA THR A 82 -17.50 -17.21 18.31
C THR A 82 -16.01 -17.15 17.91
N LYS A 83 -15.21 -18.14 18.33
CA LYS A 83 -13.80 -18.22 17.90
C LYS A 83 -13.66 -18.47 16.41
N ALA A 84 -14.50 -19.31 15.83
CA ALA A 84 -14.50 -19.58 14.38
C ALA A 84 -14.90 -18.32 13.59
N LEU A 85 -15.87 -17.55 14.07
CA LEU A 85 -16.29 -16.28 13.49
C LEU A 85 -15.14 -15.26 13.51
N ALA A 86 -14.51 -15.08 14.67
CA ALA A 86 -13.39 -14.15 14.81
C ALA A 86 -12.22 -14.54 13.88
N LYS A 87 -11.89 -15.83 13.78
CA LYS A 87 -10.87 -16.34 12.85
C LYS A 87 -11.25 -16.08 11.39
N SER A 88 -12.51 -16.28 11.01
CA SER A 88 -12.99 -16.04 9.66
C SER A 88 -12.87 -14.56 9.28
N MET A 89 -13.23 -13.65 10.19
CA MET A 89 -13.12 -12.21 9.95
C MET A 89 -11.67 -11.74 9.86
N ALA A 90 -10.78 -12.26 10.72
CA ALA A 90 -9.35 -11.99 10.64
C ALA A 90 -8.78 -12.48 9.31
N ASN A 91 -9.10 -13.72 8.90
CA ASN A 91 -8.67 -14.25 7.60
C ASN A 91 -9.14 -13.39 6.40
N THR A 92 -10.35 -12.82 6.48
CA THR A 92 -10.83 -11.93 5.41
C THR A 92 -9.97 -10.66 5.30
N LYS A 93 -9.50 -10.13 6.41
CA LYS A 93 -8.57 -8.99 6.40
C LYS A 93 -7.22 -9.36 5.78
N GLU A 94 -6.68 -10.53 6.15
CA GLU A 94 -5.43 -11.04 5.55
C GLU A 94 -5.56 -11.21 4.03
N VAL A 95 -6.65 -11.81 3.56
CA VAL A 95 -6.90 -11.97 2.13
C VAL A 95 -6.98 -10.63 1.42
N LYS A 96 -7.68 -9.62 2.01
CA LYS A 96 -7.73 -8.27 1.43
C LYS A 96 -6.36 -7.59 1.38
N GLY A 97 -5.52 -7.77 2.40
CA GLY A 97 -4.14 -7.29 2.39
C GLY A 97 -3.30 -7.98 1.32
N ALA A 98 -3.37 -9.30 1.25
CA ALA A 98 -2.66 -10.09 0.24
C ALA A 98 -3.10 -9.76 -1.19
N ASP A 99 -4.37 -9.44 -1.43
CA ASP A 99 -4.90 -9.09 -2.75
C ASP A 99 -4.24 -7.85 -3.34
N ILE A 100 -3.81 -6.90 -2.53
CA ILE A 100 -3.06 -5.71 -2.99
C ILE A 100 -1.75 -6.14 -3.64
N LEU A 101 -1.00 -7.04 -2.99
CA LEU A 101 0.28 -7.54 -3.49
C LEU A 101 0.09 -8.50 -4.66
N ASN A 102 -0.91 -9.38 -4.61
CA ASN A 102 -1.22 -10.31 -5.69
C ASN A 102 -1.61 -9.58 -6.99
N ASN A 103 -2.23 -8.42 -6.87
CA ASN A 103 -2.64 -7.58 -8.01
C ASN A 103 -1.66 -6.45 -8.32
N ALA A 104 -0.48 -6.42 -7.69
CA ALA A 104 0.49 -5.35 -7.80
C ALA A 104 0.93 -5.03 -9.25
N PHE A 105 0.93 -6.04 -10.13
CA PHE A 105 1.27 -5.91 -11.55
C PHE A 105 0.07 -5.74 -12.48
N SER A 106 -1.14 -5.80 -11.96
CA SER A 106 -2.36 -5.83 -12.76
C SER A 106 -2.81 -4.42 -13.14
N SER A 107 -2.94 -4.15 -14.43
CA SER A 107 -3.48 -2.89 -14.96
C SER A 107 -4.95 -2.64 -14.64
N SER A 108 -5.67 -3.64 -14.08
CA SER A 108 -7.04 -3.48 -13.61
C SER A 108 -7.12 -2.89 -12.20
N PHE A 109 -6.00 -2.88 -11.46
CA PHE A 109 -5.87 -2.35 -10.10
C PHE A 109 -4.86 -1.20 -10.12
N THR A 110 -5.35 0.00 -10.38
CA THR A 110 -4.52 1.19 -10.56
C THR A 110 -4.56 2.08 -9.31
N GLY A 111 -3.43 2.73 -9.02
CA GLY A 111 -3.33 3.78 -8.02
C GLY A 111 -3.91 5.12 -8.48
N GLY A 112 -3.68 6.17 -7.71
CA GLY A 112 -4.10 7.53 -8.03
C GLY A 112 -3.45 8.11 -9.28
N ASP A 113 -2.28 7.60 -9.67
CA ASP A 113 -1.54 7.94 -10.87
C ASP A 113 -2.01 7.20 -12.13
N GLY A 114 -3.00 6.30 -12.00
CA GLY A 114 -3.54 5.49 -13.10
C GLY A 114 -2.68 4.29 -13.50
N GLN A 115 -1.59 4.00 -12.77
CA GLN A 115 -0.73 2.83 -13.00
C GLN A 115 -0.97 1.74 -11.95
N SER A 116 -0.56 0.50 -12.27
CA SER A 116 -0.51 -0.59 -11.27
C SER A 116 0.53 -0.27 -10.20
N LEU A 117 0.40 -0.88 -9.01
CA LEU A 117 1.31 -0.65 -7.88
C LEU A 117 2.79 -0.84 -8.27
N ILE A 118 3.07 -1.84 -9.11
CA ILE A 118 4.41 -2.11 -9.64
C ILE A 118 4.35 -1.94 -11.16
N ALA A 119 4.97 -0.87 -11.67
CA ALA A 119 4.95 -0.53 -13.09
C ALA A 119 6.29 0.08 -13.54
N THR A 120 6.47 0.17 -14.86
CA THR A 120 7.66 0.77 -15.48
C THR A 120 7.45 2.23 -15.88
N ALA A 121 6.25 2.77 -15.70
CA ALA A 121 5.86 4.05 -16.25
C ALA A 121 4.93 4.86 -15.33
N HIS A 122 5.31 5.01 -14.06
CA HIS A 122 4.63 5.93 -13.15
C HIS A 122 4.84 7.37 -13.63
N PRO A 123 3.80 8.13 -13.91
CA PRO A 123 3.95 9.51 -14.38
C PRO A 123 4.55 10.40 -13.30
N LEU A 124 5.50 11.24 -13.68
CA LEU A 124 6.09 12.25 -12.81
C LEU A 124 5.40 13.60 -13.03
N SER A 125 5.16 14.37 -11.98
CA SER A 125 4.54 15.69 -12.08
C SER A 125 5.40 16.70 -12.85
N GLY A 126 6.72 16.52 -12.84
CA GLY A 126 7.68 17.29 -13.63
C GLY A 126 7.76 16.88 -15.10
N GLY A 127 6.99 15.87 -15.53
CA GLY A 127 7.02 15.26 -16.85
C GLY A 127 7.97 14.05 -16.93
N GLY A 128 7.66 13.12 -17.83
CA GLY A 128 8.36 11.83 -17.92
C GLY A 128 7.74 10.75 -17.03
N THR A 129 8.45 9.65 -16.86
CA THR A 129 7.97 8.49 -16.08
C THR A 129 9.11 7.93 -15.23
N ALA A 130 8.78 7.35 -14.08
CA ALA A 130 9.66 6.56 -13.24
C ALA A 130 9.22 5.09 -13.22
N ALA A 131 10.17 4.19 -13.00
CA ALA A 131 9.90 2.78 -12.81
C ALA A 131 10.22 2.38 -11.36
N ASN A 132 9.34 1.58 -10.75
CA ASN A 132 9.60 0.92 -9.47
C ASN A 132 9.73 -0.60 -9.62
N ARG A 133 10.10 -1.02 -10.80
CA ARG A 133 10.25 -2.41 -11.21
C ARG A 133 11.47 -2.55 -12.09
N ALA A 134 12.19 -3.66 -11.94
CA ALA A 134 13.32 -4.00 -12.79
C ALA A 134 12.93 -3.99 -14.27
N THR A 135 13.82 -3.46 -15.12
CA THR A 135 13.62 -3.39 -16.58
C THR A 135 13.59 -4.79 -17.21
N SER A 136 14.39 -5.70 -16.69
CA SER A 136 14.43 -7.11 -17.11
C SER A 136 14.03 -8.00 -15.94
N MET A 137 13.03 -8.87 -16.18
CA MET A 137 12.67 -9.87 -15.18
C MET A 137 13.76 -10.96 -15.15
N ALA A 138 14.19 -11.32 -13.95
CA ALA A 138 15.14 -12.38 -13.70
C ALA A 138 14.65 -13.23 -12.52
N ASP A 139 15.07 -14.49 -12.48
CA ASP A 139 14.86 -15.32 -11.30
C ASP A 139 15.66 -14.75 -10.12
N LEU A 140 15.19 -15.00 -8.90
CA LEU A 140 15.86 -14.56 -7.70
C LEU A 140 17.21 -15.26 -7.55
N ASN A 141 18.27 -14.48 -7.63
CA ASN A 141 19.66 -14.89 -7.40
C ASN A 141 20.46 -13.72 -6.79
N GLU A 142 21.71 -13.94 -6.43
CA GLU A 142 22.57 -12.93 -5.81
C GLU A 142 22.66 -11.65 -6.66
N THR A 143 22.90 -11.80 -7.95
CA THR A 143 23.04 -10.64 -8.86
C THR A 143 21.73 -9.87 -8.99
N SER A 144 20.59 -10.55 -9.17
CA SER A 144 19.30 -9.87 -9.30
C SER A 144 18.88 -9.18 -7.99
N LEU A 145 19.30 -9.71 -6.84
CA LEU A 145 19.09 -9.07 -5.55
C LEU A 145 19.96 -7.81 -5.40
N GLU A 146 21.24 -7.87 -5.77
CA GLU A 146 22.14 -6.71 -5.76
C GLU A 146 21.62 -5.61 -6.69
N ASP A 147 21.19 -5.97 -7.90
CA ASP A 147 20.60 -5.02 -8.85
C ASP A 147 19.34 -4.35 -8.26
N ALA A 148 18.46 -5.12 -7.60
CA ALA A 148 17.26 -4.57 -6.97
C ALA A 148 17.60 -3.58 -5.83
N LEU A 149 18.62 -3.86 -5.02
CA LEU A 149 19.07 -2.96 -3.95
C LEU A 149 19.67 -1.66 -4.52
N ILE A 150 20.40 -1.76 -5.64
CA ILE A 150 20.93 -0.61 -6.35
C ILE A 150 19.78 0.23 -6.93
N ASP A 151 18.81 -0.40 -7.57
CA ASP A 151 17.63 0.29 -8.13
C ASP A 151 16.85 1.03 -7.05
N ILE A 152 16.61 0.39 -5.90
CA ILE A 152 15.92 1.03 -4.75
C ILE A 152 16.70 2.24 -4.24
N SER A 153 18.02 2.16 -4.15
CA SER A 153 18.86 3.27 -3.69
C SER A 153 18.87 4.47 -4.65
N ASN A 154 18.53 4.23 -5.91
CA ASN A 154 18.46 5.24 -6.97
C ASN A 154 17.06 5.81 -7.20
N PHE A 155 16.06 5.42 -6.39
CA PHE A 155 14.71 5.97 -6.52
C PHE A 155 14.71 7.48 -6.34
N THR A 156 13.99 8.14 -7.21
CA THR A 156 13.80 9.60 -7.18
C THR A 156 12.36 9.95 -6.84
N ASP A 157 12.18 11.13 -6.27
CA ASP A 157 10.87 11.72 -6.10
C ASP A 157 10.28 12.18 -7.45
N ASP A 158 9.09 12.76 -7.39
CA ASP A 158 8.34 13.28 -8.55
C ASP A 158 9.03 14.48 -9.25
N ARG A 159 10.05 15.07 -8.64
CA ARG A 159 10.87 16.18 -9.16
C ARG A 159 12.29 15.74 -9.56
N GLY A 160 12.60 14.44 -9.42
CA GLY A 160 13.89 13.85 -9.80
C GLY A 160 14.98 13.96 -8.74
N LEU A 161 14.66 14.31 -7.50
CA LEU A 161 15.59 14.28 -6.38
C LEU A 161 15.69 12.85 -5.83
N ILE A 162 16.89 12.37 -5.54
CA ILE A 162 17.10 11.04 -4.97
C ILE A 162 16.45 10.98 -3.58
N VAL A 163 15.57 10.01 -3.39
CA VAL A 163 14.97 9.69 -2.09
C VAL A 163 15.84 8.62 -1.44
N SER A 164 16.38 8.89 -0.26
CA SER A 164 17.25 7.92 0.45
C SER A 164 16.41 6.81 1.06
N VAL A 165 15.90 5.89 0.22
CA VAL A 165 15.15 4.72 0.63
C VAL A 165 16.09 3.52 0.76
N GLN A 166 15.90 2.72 1.79
CA GLN A 166 16.63 1.47 2.01
C GLN A 166 15.65 0.32 2.13
N ALA A 167 15.97 -0.83 1.54
CA ALA A 167 15.20 -2.04 1.72
C ALA A 167 15.42 -2.60 3.14
N GLU A 168 14.37 -2.74 3.92
CA GLU A 168 14.42 -3.22 5.32
C GLU A 168 14.06 -4.69 5.45
N LYS A 169 13.16 -5.19 4.61
CA LYS A 169 12.68 -6.59 4.65
C LYS A 169 12.57 -7.17 3.24
N MET A 170 12.80 -8.48 3.13
CA MET A 170 12.45 -9.33 1.99
C MET A 170 11.43 -10.37 2.40
#